data_8ff07418c076013018c050c2eb0f8916
#
_entry.id   8ff07418c076013018c050c2eb0f8916
#
_cell.length_a   1.000
_cell.length_b   1.000
_cell.length_c   1.000
_cell.angle_alpha   90.00
_cell.angle_beta   90.00
_cell.angle_gamma   90.00
#
_symmetry.space_group_name_H-M   'P 1'
#
loop_
_entity.id
_entity.type
_entity.pdbx_description
1 polymer ?
#
loop_
_entity_poly.entity_id
_entity_poly.type
_entity_poly.pdbx_seq_one_letter_code
_entity_poly.pdbx_strand_id
1 'polypeptide(L)'
;MPVITINGPIGCGAVTIGQMVAEQLQLNFVDRLFFTEAARIVGTPVGTLIAKEQRVDRFRDRLGRFVQTMLERSAMSGVSGEPYFGRGIENLPPETYMDLTGEGGGVAQKLDDKTFIEAMNKVAHDLHAQGDAVIIGRGANHILANAAHTLHVGLLAPMEVRVKTLMDREHFEEEEAHIHVEELERAREDFLLKFWKAHPSEASHYHMMLNMGKMNTKTAAEVIAHAAGDLTS
;
A
#
# COMPACT_ATOMS: atom_id res chain seq x y z
N MET A 1 -11.70 12.22 -10.42
CA MET A 1 -11.59 10.75 -10.46
C MET A 1 -11.10 10.29 -9.10
N PRO A 2 -11.75 9.32 -8.46
CA PRO A 2 -11.50 9.02 -7.06
C PRO A 2 -10.16 8.34 -6.82
N VAL A 3 -9.54 8.66 -5.70
CA VAL A 3 -8.44 7.88 -5.14
C VAL A 3 -8.92 7.22 -3.85
N ILE A 4 -8.64 5.94 -3.69
CA ILE A 4 -9.04 5.18 -2.51
C ILE A 4 -7.79 4.68 -1.81
N THR A 5 -7.62 4.98 -0.53
CA THR A 5 -6.55 4.38 0.27
C THR A 5 -7.14 3.35 1.21
N ILE A 6 -6.60 2.14 1.22
CA ILE A 6 -7.02 1.06 2.11
C ILE A 6 -5.86 0.70 3.04
N ASN A 7 -6.06 0.83 4.33
CA ASN A 7 -5.06 0.50 5.34
C ASN A 7 -5.64 -0.48 6.36
N GLY A 8 -4.84 -1.45 6.78
CA GLY A 8 -5.29 -2.45 7.75
C GLY A 8 -4.15 -3.32 8.24
N PRO A 9 -4.38 -4.11 9.30
CA PRO A 9 -3.39 -5.02 9.84
C PRO A 9 -3.04 -6.15 8.85
N ILE A 10 -1.90 -6.75 9.04
CA ILE A 10 -1.45 -7.89 8.23
C ILE A 10 -2.48 -9.02 8.34
N GLY A 11 -2.86 -9.63 7.21
CA GLY A 11 -3.87 -10.70 7.17
C GLY A 11 -5.33 -10.23 7.19
N CYS A 12 -5.62 -8.92 7.19
CA CYS A 12 -7.00 -8.41 7.18
C CYS A 12 -7.71 -8.51 5.81
N GLY A 13 -7.03 -8.94 4.75
CA GLY A 13 -7.59 -9.04 3.40
C GLY A 13 -7.54 -7.75 2.57
N ALA A 14 -6.78 -6.74 3.00
CA ALA A 14 -6.71 -5.44 2.32
C ALA A 14 -6.35 -5.54 0.84
N VAL A 15 -5.43 -6.42 0.48
CA VAL A 15 -4.99 -6.64 -0.91
C VAL A 15 -6.15 -7.18 -1.75
N THR A 16 -6.82 -8.23 -1.29
CA THR A 16 -7.95 -8.85 -1.98
C THR A 16 -9.11 -7.87 -2.16
N ILE A 17 -9.45 -7.14 -1.08
CA ILE A 17 -10.51 -6.12 -1.12
C ILE A 17 -10.14 -5.00 -2.09
N GLY A 18 -8.89 -4.51 -2.04
CA GLY A 18 -8.42 -3.45 -2.93
C GLY A 18 -8.44 -3.85 -4.41
N GLN A 19 -8.07 -5.09 -4.73
CA GLN A 19 -8.19 -5.64 -6.09
C GLN A 19 -9.64 -5.68 -6.56
N MET A 20 -10.55 -6.21 -5.72
CA MET A 20 -11.99 -6.26 -6.04
C MET A 20 -12.58 -4.86 -6.26
N VAL A 21 -12.21 -3.88 -5.44
CA VAL A 21 -12.63 -2.48 -5.60
C VAL A 21 -12.08 -1.89 -6.91
N ALA A 22 -10.81 -2.12 -7.20
CA ALA A 22 -10.16 -1.63 -8.41
C ALA A 22 -10.81 -2.23 -9.68
N GLU A 23 -11.09 -3.53 -9.68
CA GLU A 23 -11.80 -4.21 -10.77
C GLU A 23 -13.22 -3.65 -10.94
N GLN A 24 -13.99 -3.52 -9.84
CA GLN A 24 -15.37 -3.05 -9.88
C GLN A 24 -15.51 -1.62 -10.38
N LEU A 25 -14.56 -0.75 -10.01
CA LEU A 25 -14.58 0.67 -10.38
C LEU A 25 -13.68 1.00 -11.58
N GLN A 26 -13.00 0.00 -12.15
CA GLN A 26 -12.00 0.15 -13.24
C GLN A 26 -10.87 1.11 -12.86
N LEU A 27 -10.40 1.04 -11.61
CA LEU A 27 -9.30 1.82 -11.07
C LEU A 27 -7.98 1.06 -11.14
N ASN A 28 -6.88 1.79 -11.12
CA ASN A 28 -5.54 1.23 -11.03
C ASN A 28 -5.27 0.70 -9.62
N PHE A 29 -4.79 -0.54 -9.51
CA PHE A 29 -4.42 -1.12 -8.23
C PHE A 29 -2.94 -0.88 -7.93
N VAL A 30 -2.67 -0.24 -6.79
CA VAL A 30 -1.32 0.12 -6.34
C VAL A 30 -1.07 -0.54 -4.99
N ASP A 31 -0.29 -1.60 -4.99
CA ASP A 31 0.04 -2.33 -3.78
C ASP A 31 1.21 -1.72 -3.00
N ARG A 32 1.51 -2.32 -1.85
CA ARG A 32 2.60 -1.87 -0.97
C ARG A 32 3.98 -1.97 -1.63
N LEU A 33 4.20 -3.01 -2.44
CA LEU A 33 5.47 -3.24 -3.11
C LEU A 33 5.71 -2.20 -4.19
N PHE A 34 4.69 -1.99 -5.04
CA PHE A 34 4.73 -0.95 -6.06
C PHE A 34 5.09 0.41 -5.45
N PHE A 35 4.39 0.79 -4.38
CA PHE A 35 4.60 2.09 -3.73
C PHE A 35 6.02 2.22 -3.15
N THR A 36 6.55 1.15 -2.55
CA THR A 36 7.90 1.12 -2.01
C THR A 36 8.96 1.22 -3.12
N GLU A 37 8.81 0.46 -4.20
CA GLU A 37 9.76 0.49 -5.32
C GLU A 37 9.72 1.82 -6.06
N ALA A 38 8.55 2.41 -6.26
CA ALA A 38 8.43 3.74 -6.84
C ALA A 38 9.11 4.80 -5.97
N ALA A 39 8.95 4.74 -4.64
CA ALA A 39 9.64 5.63 -3.71
C ALA A 39 11.16 5.43 -3.72
N ARG A 40 11.66 4.20 -3.83
CA ARG A 40 13.10 3.92 -3.97
C ARG A 40 13.67 4.50 -5.26
N ILE A 41 12.98 4.39 -6.38
CA ILE A 41 13.40 4.97 -7.66
C ILE A 41 13.48 6.49 -7.57
N VAL A 42 12.50 7.13 -6.94
CA VAL A 42 12.47 8.58 -6.73
C VAL A 42 13.57 9.04 -5.76
N GLY A 43 13.81 8.28 -4.69
CA GLY A 43 14.76 8.62 -3.64
C GLY A 43 16.21 8.25 -3.92
N THR A 44 16.52 7.54 -5.01
CA THR A 44 17.93 7.18 -5.33
C THR A 44 18.76 8.38 -5.75
N PRO A 45 20.10 8.37 -5.50
CA PRO A 45 21.01 9.44 -5.96
C PRO A 45 20.92 9.74 -7.45
N VAL A 46 20.59 8.73 -8.26
CA VAL A 46 20.33 8.88 -9.71
C VAL A 46 19.11 9.77 -9.96
N GLY A 47 18.06 9.61 -9.18
CA GLY A 47 16.88 10.49 -9.22
C GLY A 47 17.21 11.93 -8.81
N THR A 48 18.00 12.12 -7.78
CA THR A 48 18.44 13.46 -7.33
C THR A 48 19.42 14.13 -8.29
N LEU A 49 20.30 13.38 -8.95
CA LEU A 49 21.18 13.88 -10.01
C LEU A 49 20.38 14.33 -11.25
N ILE A 50 19.37 13.57 -11.64
CA ILE A 50 18.49 13.91 -12.78
C ILE A 50 17.63 15.14 -12.45
N ALA A 51 17.15 15.29 -11.22
CA ALA A 51 16.41 16.47 -10.77
C ALA A 51 17.25 17.74 -10.72
N LYS A 52 18.55 17.64 -10.39
CA LYS A 52 19.50 18.79 -10.41
C LYS A 52 19.91 19.22 -11.81
N GLU A 53 19.85 18.34 -12.81
CA GLU A 53 20.24 18.63 -14.21
C GLU A 53 19.14 19.26 -15.08
N GLN A 54 18.10 19.88 -14.52
CA GLN A 54 17.01 20.54 -15.27
C GLN A 54 16.29 19.65 -16.32
N ARG A 55 16.33 18.32 -16.17
CA ARG A 55 15.63 17.39 -17.06
C ARG A 55 14.42 16.76 -16.36
N VAL A 56 13.61 17.61 -15.74
CA VAL A 56 12.38 17.23 -15.01
C VAL A 56 11.44 16.40 -15.91
N ASP A 57 11.34 16.72 -17.19
CA ASP A 57 10.45 16.04 -18.13
C ASP A 57 10.84 14.55 -18.33
N ARG A 58 12.12 14.25 -18.49
CA ARG A 58 12.57 12.85 -18.69
C ARG A 58 12.40 11.96 -17.46
N PHE A 59 12.40 12.55 -16.27
CA PHE A 59 12.18 11.80 -15.04
C PHE A 59 10.68 11.51 -14.86
N ARG A 60 9.82 12.47 -15.08
CA ARG A 60 8.36 12.28 -15.12
C ARG A 60 7.97 11.23 -16.15
N ASP A 61 8.60 11.24 -17.33
CA ASP A 61 8.38 10.25 -18.38
C ASP A 61 8.88 8.85 -18.00
N ARG A 62 9.97 8.73 -17.22
CA ARG A 62 10.47 7.43 -16.72
C ARG A 62 9.60 6.89 -15.61
N LEU A 63 9.21 7.72 -14.64
CA LEU A 63 8.29 7.34 -13.58
C LEU A 63 6.92 7.02 -14.18
N GLY A 64 6.41 7.85 -15.08
CA GLY A 64 5.16 7.61 -15.80
C GLY A 64 5.18 6.28 -16.57
N ARG A 65 6.25 5.98 -17.30
CA ARG A 65 6.41 4.69 -18.01
C ARG A 65 6.56 3.51 -17.05
N PHE A 66 7.28 3.67 -15.95
CA PHE A 66 7.40 2.64 -14.91
C PHE A 66 6.03 2.36 -14.28
N VAL A 67 5.31 3.40 -13.88
CA VAL A 67 3.94 3.33 -13.37
C VAL A 67 3.04 2.65 -14.39
N GLN A 68 3.05 3.11 -15.65
CA GLN A 68 2.23 2.55 -16.71
C GLN A 68 2.58 1.08 -16.99
N THR A 69 3.86 0.73 -17.06
CA THR A 69 4.30 -0.66 -17.28
C THR A 69 3.87 -1.58 -16.12
N MET A 70 3.92 -1.09 -14.89
CA MET A 70 3.49 -1.86 -13.72
C MET A 70 1.97 -1.99 -13.67
N LEU A 71 1.23 -0.95 -14.03
CA LEU A 71 -0.23 -0.99 -14.10
C LEU A 71 -0.70 -1.92 -15.23
N GLU A 72 -0.06 -1.89 -16.39
CA GLU A 72 -0.34 -2.82 -17.50
C GLU A 72 -0.07 -4.27 -17.10
N ARG A 73 1.03 -4.54 -16.37
CA ARG A 73 1.33 -5.87 -15.82
C ARG A 73 0.32 -6.32 -14.77
N SER A 74 -0.12 -5.40 -13.92
CA SER A 74 -1.16 -5.67 -12.91
C SER A 74 -2.51 -5.98 -13.57
N ALA A 75 -2.88 -5.26 -14.62
CA ALA A 75 -4.10 -5.51 -15.40
C ALA A 75 -4.05 -6.85 -16.16
N MET A 76 -2.88 -7.23 -16.70
CA MET A 76 -2.68 -8.52 -17.41
C MET A 76 -2.71 -9.73 -16.45
N SER A 77 -2.33 -9.55 -15.18
CA SER A 77 -2.37 -10.63 -14.17
C SER A 77 -3.79 -11.08 -13.85
N GLY A 78 -4.79 -10.20 -14.04
CA GLY A 78 -6.21 -10.54 -13.88
C GLY A 78 -6.76 -11.48 -14.97
N VAL A 79 -6.07 -11.61 -16.11
CA VAL A 79 -6.53 -12.40 -17.27
C VAL A 79 -5.95 -13.82 -17.31
N SER A 80 -4.82 -14.09 -16.66
CA SER A 80 -4.09 -15.36 -16.78
C SER A 80 -4.10 -16.27 -15.55
N GLY A 81 -4.91 -15.98 -14.52
CA GLY A 81 -5.16 -16.91 -13.40
C GLY A 81 -3.98 -17.26 -12.49
N GLU A 82 -2.80 -16.72 -12.74
CA GLU A 82 -1.65 -16.80 -11.84
C GLU A 82 -1.15 -15.39 -11.51
N PRO A 83 -1.55 -14.82 -10.39
CA PRO A 83 -0.99 -13.54 -9.96
C PRO A 83 0.46 -13.75 -9.54
N TYR A 84 1.39 -13.39 -10.39
CA TYR A 84 2.82 -13.35 -10.06
C TYR A 84 3.10 -12.40 -8.86
N PHE A 85 2.13 -11.58 -8.50
CA PHE A 85 2.13 -10.69 -7.34
C PHE A 85 1.38 -11.25 -6.12
N GLY A 86 0.73 -12.41 -6.21
CA GLY A 86 -0.03 -13.03 -5.11
C GLY A 86 0.82 -13.81 -4.11
N ARG A 87 2.04 -14.18 -4.48
CA ARG A 87 2.97 -14.90 -3.60
C ARG A 87 4.05 -13.94 -3.11
N GLY A 88 3.82 -13.22 -2.06
CA GLY A 88 4.94 -12.52 -1.47
C GLY A 88 4.75 -11.09 -0.99
N ILE A 89 3.56 -10.52 -1.11
CA ILE A 89 3.34 -9.14 -0.63
C ILE A 89 3.23 -9.12 0.91
N GLU A 90 2.75 -10.20 1.50
CA GLU A 90 2.76 -10.40 2.96
C GLU A 90 4.04 -11.12 3.44
N ASN A 91 4.76 -11.79 2.54
CA ASN A 91 6.12 -12.28 2.70
C ASN A 91 7.20 -11.25 2.29
N LEU A 92 6.92 -9.97 2.33
CA LEU A 92 8.03 -9.04 2.42
C LEU A 92 8.79 -9.42 3.68
N PRO A 93 10.08 -9.81 3.55
CA PRO A 93 10.85 -10.21 4.72
C PRO A 93 10.71 -9.10 5.77
N PRO A 94 10.65 -9.43 7.05
CA PRO A 94 10.70 -8.45 8.14
C PRO A 94 11.77 -7.39 7.92
N GLU A 95 12.84 -7.76 7.26
CA GLU A 95 13.94 -6.92 6.80
C GLU A 95 13.49 -5.71 5.97
N THR A 96 12.42 -5.80 5.17
CA THR A 96 11.92 -4.64 4.40
C THR A 96 11.26 -3.61 5.31
N TYR A 97 10.63 -4.02 6.41
CA TYR A 97 10.16 -3.11 7.44
C TYR A 97 11.30 -2.72 8.40
N MET A 98 12.20 -3.65 8.75
CA MET A 98 13.37 -3.42 9.61
C MET A 98 14.39 -2.51 8.93
N ASP A 99 14.62 -2.63 7.63
CA ASP A 99 15.46 -1.70 6.86
C ASP A 99 14.91 -0.26 6.89
N LEU A 100 13.58 -0.12 6.99
CA LEU A 100 12.91 1.17 7.11
C LEU A 100 12.91 1.71 8.56
N THR A 101 12.99 0.84 9.56
CA THR A 101 13.06 1.23 10.98
C THR A 101 14.49 1.44 11.49
N GLY A 102 15.50 1.00 10.76
CA GLY A 102 16.91 1.27 11.07
C GLY A 102 17.61 0.22 11.93
N GLU A 103 16.98 -0.93 12.20
CA GLU A 103 17.56 -1.99 13.06
C GLU A 103 18.31 -3.10 12.30
N GLY A 104 18.29 -3.13 10.97
CA GLY A 104 18.94 -4.13 10.12
C GLY A 104 20.19 -3.59 9.41
N GLY A 105 21.37 -4.04 9.82
CA GLY A 105 22.67 -3.64 9.27
C GLY A 105 23.07 -4.33 7.97
N GLY A 106 22.39 -4.12 6.86
CA GLY A 106 22.78 -4.60 5.53
C GLY A 106 23.33 -3.47 4.64
N VAL A 107 24.37 -3.76 3.83
CA VAL A 107 25.14 -2.82 2.97
C VAL A 107 24.35 -2.39 1.70
N ALA A 108 23.04 -2.35 1.74
CA ALA A 108 22.23 -1.63 0.75
C ALA A 108 22.16 -0.17 1.21
N GLN A 109 22.58 0.73 0.36
CA GLN A 109 22.65 2.17 0.56
C GLN A 109 21.39 2.66 1.32
N LYS A 110 21.53 2.93 2.64
CA LYS A 110 20.45 3.42 3.50
C LYS A 110 20.02 4.76 2.91
N LEU A 111 18.86 4.77 2.26
CA LEU A 111 18.16 6.02 2.02
C LEU A 111 17.92 6.64 3.40
N ASP A 112 18.37 7.88 3.57
CA ASP A 112 18.02 8.66 4.76
C ASP A 112 16.48 8.67 4.89
N ASP A 113 15.98 8.44 6.08
CA ASP A 113 14.54 8.40 6.39
C ASP A 113 13.79 9.58 5.78
N LYS A 114 14.41 10.76 5.80
CA LYS A 114 13.84 11.98 5.23
C LYS A 114 13.67 11.87 3.72
N THR A 115 14.71 11.43 3.01
CA THR A 115 14.68 11.23 1.56
C THR A 115 13.65 10.19 1.16
N PHE A 116 13.52 9.10 1.94
CA PHE A 116 12.54 8.06 1.70
C PHE A 116 11.11 8.59 1.85
N ILE A 117 10.81 9.31 2.92
CA ILE A 117 9.48 9.91 3.16
C ILE A 117 9.15 10.99 2.12
N GLU A 118 10.11 11.82 1.74
CA GLU A 118 9.93 12.80 0.66
C GLU A 118 9.58 12.10 -0.67
N ALA A 119 10.25 10.99 -0.97
CA ALA A 119 9.96 10.18 -2.14
C ALA A 119 8.55 9.55 -2.07
N MET A 120 8.17 8.99 -0.93
CA MET A 120 6.82 8.46 -0.72
C MET A 120 5.74 9.53 -0.88
N ASN A 121 5.94 10.70 -0.30
CA ASN A 121 5.03 11.84 -0.46
C ASN A 121 4.87 12.20 -1.93
N LYS A 122 5.98 12.31 -2.66
CA LYS A 122 5.95 12.63 -4.09
C LYS A 122 5.17 11.59 -4.89
N VAL A 123 5.46 10.31 -4.69
CA VAL A 123 4.76 9.22 -5.39
C VAL A 123 3.26 9.23 -5.09
N ALA A 124 2.87 9.40 -3.82
CA ALA A 124 1.45 9.46 -3.45
C ALA A 124 0.72 10.64 -4.10
N HIS A 125 1.34 11.81 -4.11
CA HIS A 125 0.75 12.98 -4.76
C HIS A 125 0.72 12.88 -6.29
N ASP A 126 1.73 12.26 -6.91
CA ASP A 126 1.73 12.00 -8.36
C ASP A 126 0.62 11.00 -8.75
N LEU A 127 0.42 9.93 -7.96
CA LEU A 127 -0.69 9.00 -8.12
C LEU A 127 -2.05 9.69 -7.93
N HIS A 128 -2.18 10.53 -6.91
CA HIS A 128 -3.39 11.31 -6.67
C HIS A 128 -3.70 12.26 -7.82
N ALA A 129 -2.69 12.94 -8.36
CA ALA A 129 -2.86 13.85 -9.50
C ALA A 129 -3.28 13.13 -10.79
N GLN A 130 -2.85 11.87 -10.97
CA GLN A 130 -3.33 11.02 -12.07
C GLN A 130 -4.78 10.56 -11.83
N GLY A 131 -5.18 10.38 -10.57
CA GLY A 131 -6.48 9.87 -10.18
C GLY A 131 -6.66 8.37 -10.44
N ASP A 132 -7.87 7.89 -10.26
CA ASP A 132 -8.28 6.50 -10.57
C ASP A 132 -7.38 5.41 -9.97
N ALA A 133 -7.10 5.50 -8.68
CA ALA A 133 -6.21 4.57 -8.01
C ALA A 133 -6.76 4.04 -6.69
N VAL A 134 -6.52 2.74 -6.43
CA VAL A 134 -6.65 2.10 -5.11
C VAL A 134 -5.26 1.84 -4.57
N ILE A 135 -4.90 2.49 -3.47
CA ILE A 135 -3.57 2.44 -2.86
C ILE A 135 -3.62 1.66 -1.55
N ILE A 136 -2.75 0.66 -1.39
CA ILE A 136 -2.73 -0.20 -0.20
C ILE A 136 -1.61 0.19 0.75
N GLY A 137 -1.97 0.63 1.97
CA GLY A 137 -1.06 0.83 3.10
C GLY A 137 -0.05 1.97 2.94
N ARG A 138 1.14 1.80 3.55
CA ARG A 138 2.31 2.70 3.49
C ARG A 138 2.05 4.15 3.91
N GLY A 139 1.06 4.38 4.76
CA GLY A 139 0.74 5.72 5.22
C GLY A 139 0.11 6.63 4.16
N ALA A 140 -0.36 6.08 3.03
CA ALA A 140 -1.00 6.87 1.97
C ALA A 140 -2.19 7.70 2.49
N ASN A 141 -2.95 7.18 3.46
CA ASN A 141 -4.01 7.91 4.15
C ASN A 141 -3.50 9.13 4.93
N HIS A 142 -2.29 9.09 5.46
CA HIS A 142 -1.69 10.24 6.15
C HIS A 142 -1.10 11.24 5.16
N ILE A 143 -0.45 10.74 4.11
CA ILE A 143 0.12 11.59 3.06
C ILE A 143 -0.97 12.38 2.34
N LEU A 144 -2.09 11.72 2.03
CA LEU A 144 -3.21 12.29 1.28
C LEU A 144 -4.36 12.77 2.18
N ALA A 145 -4.13 12.97 3.49
CA ALA A 145 -5.17 13.24 4.48
C ALA A 145 -6.10 14.41 4.13
N ASN A 146 -5.58 15.41 3.40
CA ASN A 146 -6.34 16.61 2.99
C ASN A 146 -6.57 16.67 1.47
N ALA A 147 -6.32 15.57 0.76
CA ALA A 147 -6.47 15.53 -0.69
C ALA A 147 -7.95 15.39 -1.08
N ALA A 148 -8.43 16.27 -1.95
CA ALA A 148 -9.81 16.22 -2.43
C ALA A 148 -10.09 14.91 -3.19
N HIS A 149 -11.34 14.47 -3.23
CA HIS A 149 -11.79 13.25 -3.93
C HIS A 149 -11.01 11.99 -3.53
N THR A 150 -10.60 11.90 -2.26
CA THR A 150 -9.88 10.76 -1.72
C THR A 150 -10.68 10.08 -0.62
N LEU A 151 -10.91 8.77 -0.73
CA LEU A 151 -11.56 7.95 0.28
C LEU A 151 -10.52 7.20 1.11
N HIS A 152 -10.47 7.44 2.41
CA HIS A 152 -9.59 6.71 3.33
C HIS A 152 -10.36 5.63 4.07
N VAL A 153 -9.99 4.36 3.86
CA VAL A 153 -10.63 3.19 4.47
C VAL A 153 -9.65 2.51 5.41
N GLY A 154 -10.07 2.32 6.65
CA GLY A 154 -9.40 1.49 7.65
C GLY A 154 -10.04 0.10 7.72
N LEU A 155 -9.24 -0.94 7.83
CA LEU A 155 -9.71 -2.30 8.10
C LEU A 155 -9.28 -2.72 9.50
N LEU A 156 -10.16 -3.46 10.17
CA LEU A 156 -9.89 -4.13 11.44
C LEU A 156 -10.12 -5.63 11.26
N ALA A 157 -9.27 -6.46 11.87
CA ALA A 157 -9.49 -7.91 11.88
C ALA A 157 -8.96 -8.51 13.18
N PRO A 158 -9.70 -9.42 13.84
CA PRO A 158 -9.20 -10.20 14.96
C PRO A 158 -8.01 -11.06 14.55
N MET A 159 -7.16 -11.42 15.51
CA MET A 159 -5.95 -12.20 15.26
C MET A 159 -6.26 -13.52 14.57
N GLU A 160 -7.29 -14.22 14.98
CA GLU A 160 -7.68 -15.52 14.44
C GLU A 160 -8.03 -15.43 12.94
N VAL A 161 -8.68 -14.34 12.51
CA VAL A 161 -9.01 -14.10 11.09
C VAL A 161 -7.73 -13.82 10.29
N ARG A 162 -6.82 -13.06 10.86
CA ARG A 162 -5.56 -12.68 10.24
C ARG A 162 -4.63 -13.88 10.04
N VAL A 163 -4.47 -14.69 11.08
CA VAL A 163 -3.70 -15.95 11.06
C VAL A 163 -4.27 -16.90 10.02
N LYS A 164 -5.59 -17.11 10.06
CA LYS A 164 -6.27 -17.98 9.08
C LYS A 164 -6.04 -17.52 7.65
N THR A 165 -6.10 -16.22 7.39
CA THR A 165 -5.85 -15.65 6.05
C THR A 165 -4.42 -15.96 5.57
N LEU A 166 -3.41 -15.90 6.44
CA LEU A 166 -2.04 -16.26 6.09
C LEU A 166 -1.88 -17.76 5.85
N MET A 167 -2.46 -18.60 6.70
CA MET A 167 -2.45 -20.05 6.51
C MET A 167 -3.05 -20.45 5.16
N ASP A 168 -4.20 -19.87 4.80
CA ASP A 168 -4.91 -20.19 3.55
C ASP A 168 -4.13 -19.72 2.31
N ARG A 169 -3.34 -18.64 2.43
CA ARG A 169 -2.61 -18.04 1.29
C ARG A 169 -1.19 -18.55 1.14
N GLU A 170 -0.46 -18.63 2.25
CA GLU A 170 0.98 -18.87 2.25
C GLU A 170 1.32 -20.30 2.69
N HIS A 171 0.30 -21.09 3.08
CA HIS A 171 0.43 -22.47 3.56
C HIS A 171 1.31 -22.61 4.81
N PHE A 172 1.34 -21.57 5.64
CA PHE A 172 1.98 -21.62 6.95
C PHE A 172 1.23 -22.53 7.91
N GLU A 173 1.96 -23.17 8.83
CA GLU A 173 1.36 -23.77 10.03
C GLU A 173 0.86 -22.65 10.96
N GLU A 174 -0.11 -22.96 11.82
CA GLU A 174 -0.81 -21.97 12.66
C GLU A 174 0.15 -21.15 13.54
N GLU A 175 1.11 -21.81 14.20
CA GLU A 175 2.09 -21.15 15.05
C GLU A 175 3.02 -20.21 14.25
N GLU A 176 3.47 -20.65 13.09
CA GLU A 176 4.29 -19.85 12.18
C GLU A 176 3.53 -18.64 11.67
N ALA A 177 2.28 -18.83 11.23
CA ALA A 177 1.41 -17.74 10.78
C ALA A 177 1.16 -16.71 11.88
N HIS A 178 0.98 -17.17 13.14
CA HIS A 178 0.77 -16.27 14.28
C HIS A 178 1.98 -15.39 14.54
N ILE A 179 3.18 -15.99 14.63
CA ILE A 179 4.45 -15.27 14.81
C ILE A 179 4.63 -14.23 13.68
N HIS A 180 4.43 -14.66 12.44
CA HIS A 180 4.61 -13.81 11.28
C HIS A 180 3.65 -12.61 11.27
N VAL A 181 2.38 -12.81 11.62
CA VAL A 181 1.39 -11.75 11.77
C VAL A 181 1.80 -10.73 12.84
N GLU A 182 2.30 -11.20 14.00
CA GLU A 182 2.71 -10.31 15.10
C GLU A 182 3.95 -9.48 14.72
N GLU A 183 4.97 -10.10 14.13
CA GLU A 183 6.21 -9.42 13.75
C GLU A 183 5.95 -8.33 12.70
N LEU A 184 5.22 -8.66 11.64
CA LEU A 184 4.90 -7.70 10.59
C LEU A 184 3.97 -6.60 11.07
N GLU A 185 3.03 -6.90 11.97
CA GLU A 185 2.15 -5.89 12.53
C GLU A 185 2.91 -4.91 13.41
N ARG A 186 3.81 -5.40 14.27
CA ARG A 186 4.68 -4.54 15.08
C ARG A 186 5.50 -3.60 14.19
N ALA A 187 6.15 -4.15 13.16
CA ALA A 187 6.92 -3.34 12.21
C ALA A 187 6.07 -2.29 11.49
N ARG A 188 4.81 -2.62 11.14
CA ARG A 188 3.86 -1.67 10.56
C ARG A 188 3.47 -0.56 11.53
N GLU A 189 3.20 -0.89 12.78
CA GLU A 189 2.88 0.09 13.82
C GLU A 189 4.05 1.03 14.10
N ASP A 190 5.25 0.48 14.26
CA ASP A 190 6.48 1.25 14.47
C ASP A 190 6.74 2.22 13.31
N PHE A 191 6.52 1.76 12.07
CA PHE A 191 6.63 2.59 10.89
C PHE A 191 5.67 3.78 10.92
N LEU A 192 4.39 3.57 11.21
CA LEU A 192 3.39 4.62 11.26
C LEU A 192 3.62 5.59 12.44
N LEU A 193 4.00 5.07 13.60
CA LEU A 193 4.35 5.87 14.77
C LEU A 193 5.62 6.71 14.51
N LYS A 194 6.63 6.14 13.86
CA LYS A 194 7.88 6.83 13.55
C LYS A 194 7.63 8.05 12.66
N PHE A 195 6.90 7.87 11.57
CA PHE A 195 6.80 8.88 10.51
C PHE A 195 5.61 9.83 10.64
N TRP A 196 4.48 9.36 11.15
CA TRP A 196 3.26 10.18 11.25
C TRP A 196 2.78 10.40 12.69
N LYS A 197 3.42 9.78 13.68
CA LYS A 197 3.01 9.85 15.10
C LYS A 197 1.54 9.40 15.29
N ALA A 198 1.08 8.52 14.43
CA ALA A 198 -0.29 8.05 14.37
C ALA A 198 -0.38 6.55 14.66
N HIS A 199 -1.38 6.16 15.46
CA HIS A 199 -1.68 4.74 15.64
C HIS A 199 -2.55 4.26 14.48
N PRO A 200 -2.24 3.09 13.88
CA PRO A 200 -2.95 2.62 12.68
C PRO A 200 -4.45 2.35 12.86
N SER A 201 -4.92 2.15 14.09
CA SER A 201 -6.34 1.92 14.40
C SER A 201 -7.08 3.20 14.81
N GLU A 202 -6.47 4.36 14.75
CA GLU A 202 -7.12 5.62 15.11
C GLU A 202 -8.13 6.03 14.04
N ALA A 203 -9.42 5.96 14.39
CA ALA A 203 -10.53 6.13 13.45
C ALA A 203 -10.58 7.53 12.81
N SER A 204 -10.03 8.55 13.48
CA SER A 204 -10.00 9.93 12.98
C SER A 204 -9.21 10.12 11.67
N HIS A 205 -8.36 9.15 11.31
CA HIS A 205 -7.58 9.16 10.07
C HIS A 205 -8.29 8.51 8.87
N TYR A 206 -9.55 8.06 9.05
CA TYR A 206 -10.30 7.34 8.03
C TYR A 206 -11.70 7.92 7.87
N HIS A 207 -12.24 7.85 6.67
CA HIS A 207 -13.65 8.16 6.42
C HIS A 207 -14.57 7.02 6.89
N MET A 208 -14.08 5.76 6.83
CA MET A 208 -14.77 4.59 7.35
C MET A 208 -13.79 3.55 7.86
N MET A 209 -14.26 2.74 8.82
CA MET A 209 -13.53 1.57 9.31
C MET A 209 -14.42 0.33 9.21
N LEU A 210 -13.89 -0.75 8.60
CA LEU A 210 -14.62 -1.99 8.37
C LEU A 210 -14.01 -3.13 9.19
N ASN A 211 -14.87 -3.86 9.89
CA ASN A 211 -14.44 -4.99 10.73
C ASN A 211 -14.53 -6.30 9.94
N MET A 212 -13.39 -6.79 9.49
CA MET A 212 -13.28 -8.03 8.71
C MET A 212 -13.49 -9.31 9.53
N GLY A 213 -13.60 -9.21 10.84
CA GLY A 213 -14.11 -10.30 11.69
C GLY A 213 -15.64 -10.44 11.65
N LYS A 214 -16.35 -9.48 11.08
CA LYS A 214 -17.82 -9.43 11.01
C LYS A 214 -18.35 -9.30 9.57
N MET A 215 -17.47 -9.09 8.60
CA MET A 215 -17.83 -8.84 7.21
C MET A 215 -16.91 -9.66 6.29
N ASN A 216 -17.42 -10.19 5.19
CA ASN A 216 -16.61 -10.84 4.18
C ASN A 216 -15.99 -9.82 3.21
N THR A 217 -14.97 -10.23 2.47
CA THR A 217 -14.22 -9.38 1.54
C THR A 217 -15.08 -8.81 0.41
N LYS A 218 -16.03 -9.58 -0.10
CA LYS A 218 -16.93 -9.15 -1.17
C LYS A 218 -17.83 -7.99 -0.71
N THR A 219 -18.49 -8.15 0.43
CA THR A 219 -19.35 -7.09 0.99
C THR A 219 -18.50 -5.83 1.34
N ALA A 220 -17.30 -6.01 1.87
CA ALA A 220 -16.40 -4.89 2.14
C ALA A 220 -16.05 -4.12 0.85
N ALA A 221 -15.74 -4.83 -0.23
CA ALA A 221 -15.46 -4.20 -1.53
C ALA A 221 -16.66 -3.44 -2.09
N GLU A 222 -17.87 -4.02 -2.01
CA GLU A 222 -19.12 -3.39 -2.45
C GLU A 222 -19.41 -2.08 -1.67
N VAL A 223 -19.21 -2.10 -0.34
CA VAL A 223 -19.40 -0.91 0.51
C VAL A 223 -18.39 0.19 0.15
N ILE A 224 -17.12 -0.17 -0.05
CA ILE A 224 -16.08 0.78 -0.43
C ILE A 224 -16.37 1.37 -1.81
N ALA A 225 -16.74 0.54 -2.78
CA ALA A 225 -17.05 0.99 -4.12
C ALA A 225 -18.26 1.95 -4.15
N HIS A 226 -19.30 1.66 -3.36
CA HIS A 226 -20.46 2.55 -3.23
C HIS A 226 -20.06 3.90 -2.63
N ALA A 227 -19.32 3.90 -1.51
CA ALA A 227 -18.85 5.13 -0.86
C ALA A 227 -17.92 5.97 -1.75
N ALA A 228 -17.11 5.32 -2.60
CA ALA A 228 -16.25 6.02 -3.56
C ALA A 228 -17.07 6.71 -4.67
N GLY A 229 -18.19 6.13 -5.08
CA GLY A 229 -19.11 6.73 -6.03
C GLY A 229 -19.72 8.03 -5.54
N ASP A 230 -20.04 8.12 -4.26
CA ASP A 230 -20.60 9.34 -3.65
C ASP A 230 -19.61 10.51 -3.58
N LEU A 231 -18.30 10.23 -3.56
CA LEU A 231 -17.27 11.29 -3.59
C LEU A 231 -17.09 11.94 -4.96
N THR A 232 -17.61 11.33 -6.01
CA THR A 232 -17.50 11.82 -7.39
C THR A 232 -18.75 12.55 -7.89
N SER A 233 -19.83 12.47 -7.12
CA SER A 233 -21.08 13.17 -7.35
C SER A 233 -21.09 14.54 -6.70
#